data_874b22013f49c299fe6bd511ccd80fa7
#
_entry.id   874b22013f49c299fe6bd511ccd80fa7
#
_cell.length_a   1.000
_cell.length_b   1.000
_cell.length_c   1.000
_cell.angle_alpha   90.00
_cell.angle_beta   90.00
_cell.angle_gamma   90.00
#
_symmetry.space_group_name_H-M   'P 1'
#
loop_
_entity.id
_entity.type
_entity.pdbx_description
1 polymer ?
#
loop_
_entity_poly.entity_id
_entity_poly.type
_entity_poly.pdbx_seq_one_letter_code
_entity_poly.pdbx_strand_id
1 'polypeptide(L)'
;MTTVVASNDDQRPFVASRFVVEFGALKGVFTDVSGLSIDIEEVESTIVNEQGQQITRWTPGTVNYGEITLKREFSGDKAFWDWHVQAAEGKRADFNRNGSISLYDLNSDLLDSWTIERAWPSKWSASDLDSGSADPMIEEVTVQIEFMKRGS
;
A
#
# COMPACT_ATOMS: atom_id res chain seq x y z
N MET A 1 12.14 25.22 -31.87
CA MET A 1 12.09 24.63 -31.40
C MET A 1 11.99 24.38 -30.35
N THR A 2 11.84 24.03 -29.65
CA THR A 2 11.71 23.80 -28.85
C THR A 2 11.16 23.13 -28.11
N THR A 3 10.81 22.78 -27.70
CA THR A 3 10.17 21.90 -27.29
C THR A 3 10.43 21.16 -26.20
N VAL A 4 11.21 21.23 -25.48
CA VAL A 4 11.63 20.44 -24.38
C VAL A 4 10.88 20.71 -23.11
N VAL A 5 10.08 21.71 -23.10
CA VAL A 5 9.39 22.12 -21.87
C VAL A 5 8.43 21.08 -21.32
N ALA A 6 7.92 20.23 -22.19
CA ALA A 6 6.96 19.21 -21.75
C ALA A 6 7.56 18.22 -20.78
N SER A 7 8.85 17.97 -20.85
CA SER A 7 9.46 17.00 -19.98
C SER A 7 9.54 17.44 -18.53
N ASN A 8 9.46 18.73 -18.27
CA ASN A 8 9.50 19.22 -16.91
C ASN A 8 8.23 18.95 -16.13
N ASP A 9 7.12 18.83 -16.81
CA ASP A 9 5.86 18.52 -16.15
C ASP A 9 5.85 17.10 -15.59
N ASP A 10 6.50 16.20 -16.29
CA ASP A 10 6.55 14.82 -15.84
C ASP A 10 7.41 14.63 -14.60
N GLN A 11 8.20 15.61 -14.26
CA GLN A 11 9.10 15.52 -13.12
C GLN A 11 8.58 16.22 -11.88
N ARG A 12 7.39 16.77 -11.93
CA ARG A 12 6.81 17.42 -10.76
C ARG A 12 6.44 16.40 -9.69
N PRO A 13 6.74 16.71 -8.43
CA PRO A 13 6.32 15.81 -7.36
C PRO A 13 4.79 15.70 -7.33
N PHE A 14 4.31 14.52 -7.02
CA PHE A 14 2.89 14.32 -6.79
C PHE A 14 2.47 15.01 -5.50
N VAL A 15 1.40 15.78 -5.58
CA VAL A 15 0.77 16.37 -4.40
C VAL A 15 -0.55 15.65 -4.21
N ALA A 16 -0.55 14.69 -3.30
CA ALA A 16 -1.71 13.85 -3.06
C ALA A 16 -2.78 14.59 -2.30
N SER A 17 -4.02 14.43 -2.72
CA SER A 17 -5.19 14.93 -1.99
C SER A 17 -5.91 13.82 -1.25
N ARG A 18 -6.07 12.68 -1.90
CA ARG A 18 -6.78 11.56 -1.31
C ARG A 18 -6.39 10.25 -2.00
N PHE A 19 -6.62 9.18 -1.26
CA PHE A 19 -6.44 7.83 -1.74
C PHE A 19 -7.80 7.14 -1.76
N VAL A 20 -8.18 6.56 -2.89
CA VAL A 20 -9.38 5.74 -2.98
C VAL A 20 -8.96 4.29 -2.94
N VAL A 21 -9.49 3.56 -1.99
CA VAL A 21 -9.13 2.16 -1.72
C VAL A 21 -10.33 1.29 -2.00
N GLU A 22 -10.14 0.25 -2.80
CA GLU A 22 -11.18 -0.72 -3.09
C GLU A 22 -10.65 -2.14 -2.87
N PHE A 23 -11.40 -2.95 -2.12
CA PHE A 23 -11.11 -4.37 -1.94
C PHE A 23 -12.41 -5.15 -2.13
N GLY A 24 -12.63 -5.65 -3.36
CA GLY A 24 -13.88 -6.28 -3.70
C GLY A 24 -15.00 -5.25 -3.73
N ALA A 25 -16.06 -5.49 -2.97
CA ALA A 25 -17.18 -4.55 -2.85
C ALA A 25 -16.91 -3.44 -1.83
N LEU A 26 -15.81 -3.54 -1.10
CA LEU A 26 -15.44 -2.61 -0.05
C LEU A 26 -14.74 -1.40 -0.65
N LYS A 27 -15.20 -0.20 -0.33
CA LYS A 27 -14.61 1.02 -0.86
C LYS A 27 -14.49 2.07 0.22
N GLY A 28 -13.38 2.79 0.23
CA GLY A 28 -13.18 3.87 1.18
C GLY A 28 -12.21 4.92 0.65
N VAL A 29 -12.30 6.11 1.24
CA VAL A 29 -11.38 7.21 0.94
C VAL A 29 -10.51 7.43 2.16
N PHE A 30 -9.21 7.43 1.95
CA PHE A 30 -8.23 7.57 3.03
C PHE A 30 -7.36 8.80 2.79
N THR A 31 -6.88 9.37 3.88
CA THR A 31 -6.00 10.54 3.83
C THR A 31 -4.54 10.17 3.77
N ASP A 32 -4.18 9.03 4.37
CA ASP A 32 -2.80 8.58 4.43
C ASP A 32 -2.70 7.10 4.05
N VAL A 33 -1.71 6.79 3.23
CA VAL A 33 -1.35 5.42 2.87
C VAL A 33 0.16 5.29 3.02
N SER A 34 0.61 4.30 3.77
CA SER A 34 2.03 4.04 3.96
C SER A 34 2.33 2.55 3.78
N GLY A 35 3.60 2.22 3.63
CA GLY A 35 4.02 0.83 3.50
C GLY A 35 3.94 0.26 2.09
N LEU A 36 3.77 1.11 1.08
CA LEU A 36 3.81 0.64 -0.31
C LEU A 36 5.26 0.34 -0.68
N SER A 37 5.68 -0.88 -0.41
CA SER A 37 7.07 -1.28 -0.60
C SER A 37 7.19 -2.69 -1.16
N ILE A 38 8.27 -2.91 -1.87
CA ILE A 38 8.63 -4.21 -2.40
C ILE A 38 10.10 -4.43 -2.07
N ASP A 39 10.40 -5.48 -1.35
CA ASP A 39 11.76 -5.85 -0.99
C ASP A 39 12.13 -7.16 -1.66
N ILE A 40 13.34 -7.22 -2.18
CA ILE A 40 13.89 -8.45 -2.72
C ILE A 40 15.02 -8.89 -1.81
N GLU A 41 14.93 -10.10 -1.33
CA GLU A 41 15.97 -10.69 -0.51
C GLU A 41 17.26 -10.80 -1.31
N GLU A 42 18.36 -10.38 -0.71
CA GLU A 42 19.69 -10.48 -1.33
C GLU A 42 20.34 -11.78 -0.93
N VAL A 43 20.70 -12.60 -1.91
CA VAL A 43 21.37 -13.88 -1.65
C VAL A 43 22.83 -13.74 -2.03
N GLU A 44 23.70 -13.92 -1.04
CA GLU A 44 25.14 -13.87 -1.23
C GLU A 44 25.68 -15.24 -1.60
N SER A 45 26.56 -15.28 -2.60
CA SER A 45 27.30 -16.49 -2.94
C SER A 45 28.73 -16.13 -3.28
N THR A 46 29.64 -17.07 -2.99
CA THR A 46 31.05 -16.93 -3.32
C THR A 46 31.36 -17.84 -4.51
N ILE A 47 31.89 -17.25 -5.57
CA ILE A 47 32.26 -18.02 -6.75
C ILE A 47 33.73 -17.78 -7.05
N VAL A 48 34.31 -18.64 -7.86
CA VAL A 48 35.71 -18.53 -8.30
C VAL A 48 35.70 -18.20 -9.78
N ASN A 49 36.39 -17.11 -10.15
CA ASN A 49 36.47 -16.70 -11.55
C ASN A 49 37.53 -17.50 -12.28
N GLU A 50 37.71 -17.20 -13.58
CA GLU A 50 38.67 -17.91 -14.43
C GLU A 50 40.11 -17.76 -13.98
N GLN A 51 40.42 -16.69 -13.26
CA GLN A 51 41.77 -16.42 -12.74
C GLN A 51 42.00 -17.05 -11.37
N GLY A 52 41.05 -17.82 -10.86
CA GLY A 52 41.16 -18.45 -9.56
C GLY A 52 40.87 -17.54 -8.39
N GLN A 53 40.34 -16.36 -8.64
CA GLN A 53 40.01 -15.40 -7.57
C GLN A 53 38.60 -15.65 -7.03
N GLN A 54 38.45 -15.52 -5.71
CA GLN A 54 37.13 -15.59 -5.10
C GLN A 54 36.44 -14.25 -5.25
N ILE A 55 35.23 -14.26 -5.75
CA ILE A 55 34.40 -13.07 -5.84
C ILE A 55 33.06 -13.33 -5.17
N THR A 56 32.54 -12.29 -4.52
CA THR A 56 31.22 -12.32 -3.91
C THR A 56 30.18 -11.85 -4.91
N ARG A 57 29.14 -12.66 -5.08
CA ARG A 57 28.04 -12.33 -6.00
C ARG A 57 26.75 -12.24 -5.22
N TRP A 58 25.98 -11.21 -5.51
CA TRP A 58 24.67 -11.00 -4.94
C TRP A 58 23.62 -11.28 -6.00
N THR A 59 22.65 -12.12 -5.66
CA THR A 59 21.56 -12.46 -6.55
C THR A 59 20.22 -12.22 -5.87
N PRO A 60 19.16 -11.87 -6.64
CA PRO A 60 17.86 -11.67 -6.05
C PRO A 60 17.27 -13.00 -5.56
N GLY A 61 16.70 -12.97 -4.38
CA GLY A 61 16.02 -14.11 -3.79
C GLY A 61 14.51 -13.88 -3.73
N THR A 62 13.92 -14.08 -2.57
CA THR A 62 12.49 -13.97 -2.37
C THR A 62 12.03 -12.51 -2.45
N VAL A 63 10.90 -12.29 -3.11
CA VAL A 63 10.26 -10.98 -3.18
C VAL A 63 9.24 -10.87 -2.06
N ASN A 64 9.35 -9.81 -1.26
CA ASN A 64 8.44 -9.56 -0.16
C ASN A 64 7.74 -8.23 -0.36
N TYR A 65 6.43 -8.23 -0.18
CA TYR A 65 5.62 -7.02 -0.24
C TYR A 65 5.33 -6.55 1.18
N GLY A 66 5.52 -5.26 1.41
CA GLY A 66 5.29 -4.68 2.73
C GLY A 66 3.81 -4.68 3.11
N GLU A 67 3.55 -4.56 4.38
CA GLU A 67 2.17 -4.34 4.81
C GLU A 67 1.79 -2.88 4.59
N ILE A 68 0.53 -2.67 4.23
CA ILE A 68 0.01 -1.36 3.89
C ILE A 68 -0.82 -0.83 5.06
N THR A 69 -0.54 0.39 5.47
CA THR A 69 -1.31 1.05 6.53
C THR A 69 -2.14 2.18 5.94
N LEU A 70 -3.44 2.14 6.19
CA LEU A 70 -4.42 3.09 5.70
C LEU A 70 -4.98 3.88 6.88
N LYS A 71 -5.00 5.20 6.76
CA LYS A 71 -5.51 6.08 7.82
C LYS A 71 -6.55 7.05 7.28
N ARG A 72 -7.59 7.27 8.05
CA ARG A 72 -8.60 8.27 7.76
C ARG A 72 -9.23 8.77 9.05
N GLU A 73 -9.92 9.88 8.97
CA GLU A 73 -10.73 10.34 10.09
C GLU A 73 -11.81 9.31 10.39
N PHE A 74 -12.04 9.10 11.67
CA PHE A 74 -13.03 8.14 12.13
C PHE A 74 -14.42 8.57 11.63
N SER A 75 -15.11 7.65 10.99
CA SER A 75 -16.45 7.89 10.48
C SER A 75 -17.39 6.80 10.99
N GLY A 76 -18.65 6.91 10.69
CA GLY A 76 -19.61 5.88 11.04
C GLY A 76 -19.58 4.64 10.14
N ASP A 77 -18.71 4.63 9.16
CA ASP A 77 -18.59 3.51 8.22
C ASP A 77 -17.84 2.35 8.88
N LYS A 78 -18.51 1.20 8.99
CA LYS A 78 -17.95 0.03 9.63
C LYS A 78 -17.40 -1.00 8.66
N ALA A 79 -17.30 -0.68 7.40
CA ALA A 79 -16.96 -1.67 6.38
C ALA A 79 -15.60 -2.32 6.62
N PHE A 80 -14.58 -1.52 6.97
CA PHE A 80 -13.25 -2.06 7.23
C PHE A 80 -13.17 -2.80 8.56
N TRP A 81 -13.93 -2.37 9.55
CA TRP A 81 -14.06 -3.10 10.80
C TRP A 81 -14.68 -4.48 10.57
N ASP A 82 -15.75 -4.53 9.80
CA ASP A 82 -16.43 -5.79 9.49
C ASP A 82 -15.51 -6.74 8.73
N TRP A 83 -14.72 -6.22 7.82
CA TRP A 83 -13.74 -7.02 7.09
C TRP A 83 -12.69 -7.61 8.05
N HIS A 84 -12.21 -6.81 8.98
CA HIS A 84 -11.25 -7.28 9.99
C HIS A 84 -11.86 -8.38 10.86
N VAL A 85 -13.11 -8.25 11.23
CA VAL A 85 -13.82 -9.27 12.01
C VAL A 85 -13.92 -10.58 11.22
N GLN A 86 -14.20 -10.52 9.94
CA GLN A 86 -14.22 -11.71 9.08
C GLN A 86 -12.88 -12.43 9.09
N ALA A 87 -11.80 -11.67 8.98
CA ALA A 87 -10.45 -12.23 9.02
C ALA A 87 -10.14 -12.85 10.39
N ALA A 88 -10.54 -12.17 11.47
CA ALA A 88 -10.31 -12.63 12.83
C ALA A 88 -11.09 -13.92 13.14
N GLU A 89 -12.26 -14.07 12.57
CA GLU A 89 -13.07 -15.27 12.74
C GLU A 89 -12.65 -16.45 11.86
N GLY A 90 -11.70 -16.20 10.95
CA GLY A 90 -11.18 -17.25 10.08
C GLY A 90 -12.16 -17.72 9.01
N LYS A 91 -13.10 -16.89 8.60
CA LYS A 91 -14.04 -17.21 7.53
C LYS A 91 -13.33 -17.15 6.18
N ARG A 92 -12.73 -18.27 5.83
CA ARG A 92 -11.78 -18.35 4.76
C ARG A 92 -12.21 -17.85 3.41
N ALA A 93 -13.45 -18.04 3.05
CA ALA A 93 -13.86 -17.77 1.67
C ALA A 93 -13.87 -16.30 1.34
N ASP A 94 -13.97 -15.43 2.34
CA ASP A 94 -14.36 -14.05 2.09
C ASP A 94 -13.38 -13.00 2.60
N PHE A 95 -12.37 -13.37 3.40
CA PHE A 95 -11.53 -12.33 3.95
C PHE A 95 -10.38 -11.91 3.02
N ASN A 96 -9.89 -12.81 2.17
CA ASN A 96 -8.87 -12.43 1.17
C ASN A 96 -9.56 -11.74 0.00
N ARG A 97 -9.12 -10.53 -0.32
CA ARG A 97 -9.72 -9.75 -1.39
C ARG A 97 -8.67 -9.14 -2.29
N ASN A 98 -8.98 -9.11 -3.57
CA ASN A 98 -8.19 -8.36 -4.53
C ASN A 98 -8.73 -6.95 -4.59
N GLY A 99 -7.86 -5.98 -4.82
CA GLY A 99 -8.32 -4.61 -4.87
C GLY A 99 -7.29 -3.66 -5.46
N SER A 100 -7.50 -2.40 -5.20
CA SER A 100 -6.64 -1.35 -5.71
C SER A 100 -6.60 -0.15 -4.78
N ILE A 101 -5.50 0.58 -4.88
CA ILE A 101 -5.34 1.88 -4.23
C ILE A 101 -5.06 2.88 -5.33
N SER A 102 -5.85 3.93 -5.40
CA SER A 102 -5.73 4.98 -6.41
C SER A 102 -5.44 6.31 -5.73
N LEU A 103 -4.49 7.04 -6.28
CA LEU A 103 -4.05 8.32 -5.74
C LEU A 103 -4.54 9.44 -6.63
N TYR A 104 -5.23 10.41 -6.04
CA TYR A 104 -5.78 11.56 -6.75
C TYR A 104 -5.21 12.87 -6.21
N ASP A 105 -5.13 13.86 -7.09
CA ASP A 105 -4.74 15.21 -6.69
C ASP A 105 -5.96 16.06 -6.31
N LEU A 106 -5.73 17.35 -6.05
CA LEU A 106 -6.80 18.27 -5.67
C LEU A 106 -7.81 18.51 -6.81
N ASN A 107 -7.40 18.29 -8.04
CA ASN A 107 -8.28 18.44 -9.22
C ASN A 107 -9.02 17.17 -9.57
N SER A 108 -8.89 16.14 -8.73
CA SER A 108 -9.49 14.83 -8.96
C SER A 108 -8.90 14.08 -10.15
N ASP A 109 -7.69 14.43 -10.54
CA ASP A 109 -6.97 13.70 -11.59
C ASP A 109 -6.23 12.51 -10.96
N LEU A 110 -6.28 11.38 -11.62
CA LEU A 110 -5.58 10.17 -11.19
C LEU A 110 -4.07 10.35 -11.39
N LEU A 111 -3.32 10.30 -10.30
CA LEU A 111 -1.87 10.42 -10.36
C LEU A 111 -1.19 9.08 -10.51
N ASP A 112 -1.66 8.07 -9.77
CA ASP A 112 -1.08 6.74 -9.81
C ASP A 112 -2.07 5.75 -9.21
N SER A 113 -1.80 4.46 -9.41
CA SER A 113 -2.62 3.41 -8.84
C SER A 113 -1.78 2.17 -8.59
N TRP A 114 -2.25 1.33 -7.65
CA TRP A 114 -1.62 0.05 -7.33
C TRP A 114 -2.69 -1.02 -7.31
N THR A 115 -2.46 -2.11 -8.02
CA THR A 115 -3.32 -3.28 -7.98
C THR A 115 -2.78 -4.24 -6.94
N ILE A 116 -3.65 -4.77 -6.09
CA ILE A 116 -3.27 -5.58 -4.93
C ILE A 116 -4.02 -6.89 -4.98
N GLU A 117 -3.31 -7.99 -4.73
CA GLU A 117 -3.91 -9.31 -4.72
C GLU A 117 -3.80 -9.95 -3.35
N ARG A 118 -4.85 -10.63 -2.97
CA ARG A 118 -4.98 -11.42 -1.75
C ARG A 118 -4.63 -10.63 -0.50
N ALA A 119 -5.35 -9.54 -0.34
CA ALA A 119 -5.21 -8.67 0.80
C ALA A 119 -6.16 -9.05 1.93
N TRP A 120 -5.73 -8.88 3.16
CA TRP A 120 -6.59 -9.07 4.32
C TRP A 120 -6.13 -8.15 5.45
N PRO A 121 -7.05 -7.66 6.27
CA PRO A 121 -6.68 -6.71 7.32
C PRO A 121 -6.14 -7.45 8.53
N SER A 122 -4.88 -7.18 8.85
CA SER A 122 -4.22 -7.81 9.98
C SER A 122 -4.43 -7.05 11.28
N LYS A 123 -4.70 -5.73 11.17
CA LYS A 123 -4.89 -4.89 12.35
C LYS A 123 -5.88 -3.78 12.05
N TRP A 124 -6.73 -3.51 13.00
CA TRP A 124 -7.61 -2.35 12.98
C TRP A 124 -7.43 -1.62 14.31
N SER A 125 -7.29 -0.31 14.25
CA SER A 125 -7.17 0.49 15.47
C SER A 125 -7.81 1.85 15.28
N ALA A 126 -8.15 2.47 16.39
CA ALA A 126 -8.60 3.85 16.42
C ALA A 126 -7.68 4.63 17.35
N SER A 127 -7.51 5.90 17.07
CA SER A 127 -6.75 6.76 17.98
C SER A 127 -7.47 6.85 19.33
N ASP A 128 -6.76 7.36 20.33
CA ASP A 128 -7.33 7.49 21.67
C ASP A 128 -8.64 8.28 21.62
N LEU A 129 -9.65 7.72 22.26
CA LEU A 129 -10.98 8.32 22.30
C LEU A 129 -11.10 9.20 23.53
N ASP A 130 -10.97 10.49 23.33
CA ASP A 130 -11.07 11.47 24.40
C ASP A 130 -12.14 12.50 24.06
N SER A 131 -13.24 12.47 24.80
CA SER A 131 -14.35 13.37 24.56
C SER A 131 -14.03 14.83 24.85
N GLY A 132 -12.98 15.08 25.61
CA GLY A 132 -12.50 16.44 25.90
C GLY A 132 -11.56 17.00 24.85
N SER A 133 -11.13 16.20 23.88
CA SER A 133 -10.21 16.62 22.84
C SER A 133 -10.94 17.18 21.64
N ALA A 134 -10.39 18.24 21.05
CA ALA A 134 -10.90 18.79 19.81
C ALA A 134 -10.30 18.10 18.57
N ASP A 135 -9.32 17.22 18.75
CA ASP A 135 -8.66 16.53 17.66
C ASP A 135 -9.57 15.45 17.07
N PRO A 136 -9.61 15.32 15.75
CA PRO A 136 -10.38 14.25 15.14
C PRO A 136 -9.79 12.89 15.49
N MET A 137 -10.66 11.91 15.66
CA MET A 137 -10.25 10.52 15.87
C MET A 137 -9.84 9.94 14.53
N ILE A 138 -8.81 9.11 14.56
CA ILE A 138 -8.24 8.50 13.36
C ILE A 138 -8.47 6.99 13.39
N GLU A 139 -9.00 6.47 12.31
CA GLU A 139 -9.11 5.05 12.07
C GLU A 139 -7.88 4.59 11.27
N GLU A 140 -7.28 3.48 11.70
CA GLU A 140 -6.10 2.94 11.04
C GLU A 140 -6.31 1.46 10.77
N VAL A 141 -6.09 1.07 9.52
CA VAL A 141 -6.21 -0.32 9.08
C VAL A 141 -4.88 -0.76 8.47
N THR A 142 -4.32 -1.85 8.98
CA THR A 142 -3.12 -2.45 8.42
C THR A 142 -3.52 -3.68 7.62
N VAL A 143 -3.08 -3.73 6.38
CA VAL A 143 -3.46 -4.76 5.42
C VAL A 143 -2.22 -5.54 5.00
N GLN A 144 -2.27 -6.86 5.11
CA GLN A 144 -1.25 -7.75 4.56
C GLN A 144 -1.62 -8.09 3.13
N ILE A 145 -0.63 -8.15 2.27
CA ILE A 145 -0.86 -8.41 0.85
C ILE A 145 0.07 -9.49 0.34
N GLU A 146 -0.35 -10.18 -0.71
CA GLU A 146 0.45 -11.22 -1.33
C GLU A 146 1.19 -10.71 -2.56
N PHE A 147 0.57 -9.79 -3.29
CA PHE A 147 1.14 -9.24 -4.52
C PHE A 147 0.67 -7.81 -4.73
N MET A 148 1.55 -6.99 -5.30
CA MET A 148 1.23 -5.59 -5.62
C MET A 148 1.89 -5.22 -6.94
N LYS A 149 1.15 -4.50 -7.77
CA LYS A 149 1.65 -3.99 -9.03
C LYS A 149 1.28 -2.52 -9.16
N ARG A 150 2.23 -1.70 -9.52
CA ARG A 150 2.01 -0.28 -9.77
C ARG A 150 1.48 -0.07 -11.19
N GLY A 151 0.48 0.78 -11.30
CA GLY A 151 -0.17 1.07 -12.56
C GLY A 151 -1.33 0.09 -12.82
N SER A 152 -1.97 0.28 -13.95
CA SER A 152 -3.13 -0.52 -14.33
C SER A 152 -2.81 -1.55 -15.39
#